data_d0df3b99f90b4446675bdb313bab8288
#
_entry.id   d0df3b99f90b4446675bdb313bab8288
#
_cell.length_a   1.000
_cell.length_b   1.000
_cell.length_c   1.000
_cell.angle_alpha   90.00
_cell.angle_beta   90.00
_cell.angle_gamma   90.00
#
_symmetry.space_group_name_H-M   'P 1'
#
loop_
_entity.id
_entity.type
_entity.pdbx_description
1 polymer ?
#
loop_
_entity_poly.entity_id
_entity_poly.type
_entity_poly.pdbx_seq_one_letter_code
_entity_poly.pdbx_strand_id
1 'polypeptide(L)'
;MKKLLLAVLTIAFTFGATLAQGEGASEETRMTLRAELLRMINRDRAKFGLTPVQLDGQASAIADAYCQAQIRNRTTGHFTTDGAAPYMRYSFAGGNDGVSENAAAWSANYGFSDRALYDMMRRSEAAMMSEVAPHDGHRRTILDPAATHAGIGLAWERGEFRLTEEFIRRYVEWSRPLPRGVATSQPILCSGRAARGYDVEGITVHHEALPLPMAAVTANAIETYKLPESKREYLPRLKGRFTQRIAGGIEEVHEEYSDGSRGDFQVAPDGKFAFAIPLPDGPGIYTVVVWVRPHGSSGDAIPASNVSIRLERSAGALISGTR
;
A
#
# COMPACT_ATOMS: atom_id res chain seq x y z
N MET A 1 -54.87 -24.68 46.72
CA MET A 1 -53.96 -24.95 45.58
C MET A 1 -54.14 -23.84 44.51
N LYS A 2 -53.35 -22.78 44.56
CA LYS A 2 -53.43 -21.64 43.63
C LYS A 2 -52.14 -21.71 42.72
N LYS A 3 -52.36 -21.86 41.44
CA LYS A 3 -51.29 -21.86 40.45
C LYS A 3 -50.81 -20.43 40.23
N LEU A 4 -49.56 -20.21 40.48
CA LEU A 4 -48.85 -18.97 40.13
C LEU A 4 -48.34 -19.13 38.67
N LEU A 5 -48.84 -18.32 37.75
CA LEU A 5 -48.34 -18.25 36.37
C LEU A 5 -47.25 -17.18 36.29
N LEU A 6 -46.10 -17.61 35.86
CA LEU A 6 -44.90 -16.80 35.69
C LEU A 6 -45.01 -15.96 34.41
N ALA A 7 -44.99 -14.65 34.55
CA ALA A 7 -44.83 -13.74 33.45
C ALA A 7 -43.35 -13.30 33.40
N VAL A 8 -42.55 -13.99 32.62
CA VAL A 8 -41.19 -13.55 32.19
C VAL A 8 -41.14 -13.71 30.68
N LEU A 9 -41.33 -12.65 29.96
CA LEU A 9 -40.73 -12.44 28.63
C LEU A 9 -41.15 -11.06 28.11
N THR A 10 -40.32 -10.08 28.15
CA THR A 10 -40.30 -8.96 27.19
C THR A 10 -39.37 -7.83 27.66
N ILE A 11 -38.07 -8.08 27.76
CA ILE A 11 -37.09 -6.95 27.87
C ILE A 11 -35.81 -7.22 27.05
N ALA A 12 -35.75 -8.24 26.20
CA ALA A 12 -34.54 -8.59 25.49
C ALA A 12 -34.44 -8.09 24.02
N PHE A 13 -35.50 -7.42 23.50
CA PHE A 13 -35.52 -7.10 22.05
C PHE A 13 -35.24 -5.64 21.67
N THR A 14 -35.11 -4.73 22.61
CA THR A 14 -34.93 -3.30 22.28
C THR A 14 -33.45 -2.84 22.24
N PHE A 15 -32.52 -3.58 22.84
CA PHE A 15 -31.12 -3.20 22.86
C PHE A 15 -30.34 -3.56 21.58
N GLY A 16 -30.71 -4.63 20.89
CA GLY A 16 -30.05 -5.06 19.66
C GLY A 16 -30.40 -4.20 18.43
N ALA A 17 -31.62 -3.70 18.35
CA ALA A 17 -32.09 -2.90 17.22
C ALA A 17 -31.50 -1.47 17.19
N THR A 18 -31.18 -0.90 18.35
CA THR A 18 -30.61 0.46 18.45
C THR A 18 -29.11 0.48 18.06
N LEU A 19 -28.37 -0.59 18.38
CA LEU A 19 -26.95 -0.71 17.96
C LEU A 19 -26.84 -0.95 16.46
N ALA A 20 -27.72 -1.79 15.89
CA ALA A 20 -27.71 -2.07 14.45
C ALA A 20 -28.10 -0.84 13.59
N GLN A 21 -29.00 0.01 14.08
CA GLN A 21 -29.36 1.26 13.43
C GLN A 21 -28.22 2.29 13.47
N GLY A 22 -27.44 2.32 14.56
CA GLY A 22 -26.27 3.19 14.68
C GLY A 22 -25.12 2.81 13.74
N GLU A 23 -24.85 1.51 13.57
CA GLU A 23 -23.82 0.99 12.66
C GLU A 23 -24.23 1.19 11.18
N GLY A 24 -25.48 0.96 10.84
CA GLY A 24 -25.99 1.16 9.48
C GLY A 24 -25.94 2.63 9.02
N ALA A 25 -26.37 3.57 9.86
CA ALA A 25 -26.30 5.00 9.58
C ALA A 25 -24.85 5.50 9.46
N SER A 26 -23.93 4.98 10.28
CA SER A 26 -22.50 5.29 10.21
C SER A 26 -21.86 4.79 8.92
N GLU A 27 -22.24 3.62 8.41
CA GLU A 27 -21.73 3.07 7.15
C GLU A 27 -22.28 3.83 5.94
N GLU A 28 -23.56 4.19 5.93
CA GLU A 28 -24.14 5.00 4.87
C GLU A 28 -23.47 6.37 4.77
N THR A 29 -23.26 7.04 5.91
CA THR A 29 -22.52 8.30 5.98
C THR A 29 -21.10 8.11 5.43
N ARG A 30 -20.39 7.03 5.80
CA ARG A 30 -19.05 6.73 5.31
C ARG A 30 -19.03 6.55 3.81
N MET A 31 -19.95 5.79 3.24
CA MET A 31 -20.05 5.58 1.79
C MET A 31 -20.31 6.90 1.05
N THR A 32 -21.17 7.76 1.57
CA THR A 32 -21.47 9.08 1.00
C THR A 32 -20.23 9.98 1.01
N LEU A 33 -19.54 10.07 2.14
CA LEU A 33 -18.31 10.86 2.25
C LEU A 33 -17.22 10.34 1.31
N ARG A 34 -17.06 9.02 1.22
CA ARG A 34 -16.08 8.37 0.33
C ARG A 34 -16.34 8.69 -1.14
N ALA A 35 -17.59 8.60 -1.59
CA ALA A 35 -17.98 8.96 -2.95
C ALA A 35 -17.73 10.44 -3.27
N GLU A 36 -18.01 11.31 -2.30
CA GLU A 36 -17.77 12.74 -2.44
C GLU A 36 -16.29 13.07 -2.54
N LEU A 37 -15.45 12.48 -1.66
CA LEU A 37 -14.02 12.71 -1.68
C LEU A 37 -13.39 12.21 -2.99
N LEU A 38 -13.77 11.02 -3.46
CA LEU A 38 -13.30 10.54 -4.77
C LEU A 38 -13.64 11.52 -5.90
N ARG A 39 -14.84 12.13 -5.84
CA ARG A 39 -15.25 13.14 -6.81
C ARG A 39 -14.40 14.42 -6.71
N MET A 40 -14.01 14.83 -5.50
CA MET A 40 -13.12 15.98 -5.27
C MET A 40 -11.71 15.70 -5.81
N ILE A 41 -11.11 14.57 -5.44
CA ILE A 41 -9.82 14.10 -5.96
C ILE A 41 -9.81 14.13 -7.49
N ASN A 42 -10.80 13.51 -8.13
CA ASN A 42 -10.86 13.44 -9.59
C ASN A 42 -11.09 14.80 -10.25
N ARG A 43 -11.83 15.70 -9.62
CA ARG A 43 -11.97 17.08 -10.09
C ARG A 43 -10.63 17.83 -10.01
N ASP A 44 -9.87 17.63 -8.94
CA ASP A 44 -8.57 18.29 -8.79
C ASP A 44 -7.55 17.68 -9.77
N ARG A 45 -7.50 16.38 -9.95
CA ARG A 45 -6.70 15.72 -10.99
C ARG A 45 -7.02 16.22 -12.40
N ALA A 46 -8.31 16.40 -12.72
CA ALA A 46 -8.74 16.91 -14.03
C ALA A 46 -8.22 18.32 -14.33
N LYS A 47 -8.06 19.20 -13.33
CA LYS A 47 -7.47 20.53 -13.50
C LYS A 47 -6.01 20.48 -13.98
N PHE A 48 -5.32 19.37 -13.73
CA PHE A 48 -3.94 19.11 -14.15
C PHE A 48 -3.85 18.16 -15.36
N GLY A 49 -4.97 17.86 -16.03
CA GLY A 49 -5.02 16.98 -17.20
C GLY A 49 -4.74 15.52 -16.90
N LEU A 50 -4.89 15.09 -15.64
CA LEU A 50 -4.62 13.73 -15.20
C LEU A 50 -5.85 12.83 -15.32
N THR A 51 -5.61 11.55 -15.62
CA THR A 51 -6.65 10.52 -15.66
C THR A 51 -7.32 10.38 -14.29
N PRO A 52 -8.65 10.25 -14.22
CA PRO A 52 -9.35 10.00 -12.97
C PRO A 52 -8.95 8.65 -12.37
N VAL A 53 -8.81 8.59 -11.05
CA VAL A 53 -8.65 7.35 -10.31
C VAL A 53 -10.00 6.70 -10.03
N GLN A 54 -10.02 5.36 -9.97
CA GLN A 54 -11.19 4.57 -9.60
C GLN A 54 -11.18 4.26 -8.10
N LEU A 55 -12.35 4.09 -7.50
CA LEU A 55 -12.40 3.64 -6.10
C LEU A 55 -11.94 2.19 -5.97
N ASP A 56 -11.03 1.93 -5.03
CA ASP A 56 -10.62 0.58 -4.66
C ASP A 56 -11.25 0.18 -3.32
N GLY A 57 -12.08 -0.85 -3.35
CA GLY A 57 -12.79 -1.32 -2.16
C GLY A 57 -11.86 -1.98 -1.12
N GLN A 58 -10.85 -2.74 -1.56
CA GLN A 58 -9.89 -3.38 -0.66
C GLN A 58 -9.00 -2.33 0.03
N ALA A 59 -8.44 -1.41 -0.73
CA ALA A 59 -7.64 -0.32 -0.19
C ALA A 59 -8.47 0.57 0.76
N SER A 60 -9.74 0.83 0.44
CA SER A 60 -10.66 1.56 1.33
C SER A 60 -10.89 0.84 2.65
N ALA A 61 -11.09 -0.49 2.63
CA ALA A 61 -11.27 -1.28 3.85
C ALA A 61 -10.00 -1.30 4.72
N ILE A 62 -8.81 -1.36 4.09
CA ILE A 62 -7.52 -1.27 4.77
C ILE A 62 -7.36 0.11 5.41
N ALA A 63 -7.67 1.17 4.68
CA ALA A 63 -7.63 2.55 5.17
C ALA A 63 -8.64 2.81 6.30
N ASP A 64 -9.87 2.25 6.24
CA ASP A 64 -10.85 2.33 7.34
C ASP A 64 -10.31 1.68 8.62
N ALA A 65 -9.76 0.47 8.50
CA ALA A 65 -9.17 -0.26 9.63
C ALA A 65 -8.00 0.53 10.26
N TYR A 66 -7.21 1.19 9.41
CA TYR A 66 -6.13 2.06 9.85
C TYR A 66 -6.64 3.31 10.58
N CYS A 67 -7.63 4.02 10.04
CA CYS A 67 -8.27 5.17 10.69
C CYS A 67 -8.83 4.79 12.07
N GLN A 68 -9.48 3.63 12.19
CA GLN A 68 -9.94 3.10 13.47
C GLN A 68 -8.79 2.80 14.45
N ALA A 69 -7.68 2.21 13.95
CA ALA A 69 -6.50 1.95 14.76
C ALA A 69 -5.87 3.26 15.26
N GLN A 70 -5.81 4.30 14.44
CA GLN A 70 -5.34 5.62 14.85
C GLN A 70 -6.17 6.22 16.00
N ILE A 71 -7.51 6.13 15.93
CA ILE A 71 -8.38 6.59 17.02
C ILE A 71 -8.10 5.80 18.31
N ARG A 72 -8.08 4.45 18.24
CA ARG A 72 -7.80 3.61 19.41
C ARG A 72 -6.44 3.88 20.05
N ASN A 73 -5.41 4.10 19.22
CA ASN A 73 -4.03 4.30 19.66
C ASN A 73 -3.66 5.77 19.91
N ARG A 74 -4.60 6.70 19.67
CA ARG A 74 -4.38 8.16 19.76
C ARG A 74 -3.21 8.62 18.89
N THR A 75 -3.12 8.05 17.67
CA THR A 75 -2.12 8.43 16.67
C THR A 75 -2.75 9.23 15.53
N THR A 76 -1.88 9.92 14.78
CA THR A 76 -2.19 10.70 13.59
C THR A 76 -1.09 10.45 12.53
N GLY A 77 -1.27 10.90 11.31
CA GLY A 77 -0.25 10.74 10.26
C GLY A 77 -0.14 9.29 9.75
N HIS A 78 1.10 8.84 9.50
CA HIS A 78 1.39 7.61 8.74
C HIS A 78 1.67 6.38 9.60
N PHE A 79 1.81 6.50 10.91
CA PHE A 79 2.17 5.40 11.81
C PHE A 79 1.18 5.21 12.95
N THR A 80 1.03 3.95 13.38
CA THR A 80 0.43 3.60 14.66
C THR A 80 1.49 3.07 15.62
N THR A 81 1.08 2.67 16.82
CA THR A 81 1.98 2.19 17.87
C THR A 81 2.66 0.86 17.55
N ASP A 82 2.29 0.18 16.46
CA ASP A 82 2.96 -1.04 15.96
C ASP A 82 4.22 -0.76 15.12
N GLY A 83 4.42 0.50 14.72
CA GLY A 83 5.58 0.93 13.94
C GLY A 83 5.58 0.53 12.47
N ALA A 84 4.49 -0.08 11.97
CA ALA A 84 4.41 -0.48 10.57
C ALA A 84 4.21 0.73 9.63
N ALA A 85 5.05 0.84 8.61
CA ALA A 85 4.91 1.84 7.56
C ALA A 85 3.68 1.56 6.66
N PRO A 86 3.15 2.55 5.93
CA PRO A 86 1.98 2.39 5.06
C PRO A 86 2.07 1.21 4.08
N TYR A 87 3.19 1.05 3.37
CA TYR A 87 3.40 -0.05 2.42
C TYR A 87 3.44 -1.43 3.10
N MET A 88 3.95 -1.53 4.34
CA MET A 88 3.89 -2.77 5.12
C MET A 88 2.45 -3.10 5.50
N ARG A 89 1.72 -2.13 6.03
CA ARG A 89 0.33 -2.25 6.45
C ARG A 89 -0.57 -2.68 5.29
N TYR A 90 -0.45 -1.99 4.14
CA TYR A 90 -1.15 -2.33 2.92
C TYR A 90 -0.85 -3.77 2.48
N SER A 91 0.43 -4.14 2.43
CA SER A 91 0.86 -5.49 2.05
C SER A 91 0.33 -6.57 3.00
N PHE A 92 0.50 -6.39 4.32
CA PHE A 92 0.07 -7.39 5.32
C PHE A 92 -1.45 -7.56 5.37
N ALA A 93 -2.21 -6.57 4.93
CA ALA A 93 -3.65 -6.66 4.74
C ALA A 93 -4.07 -7.22 3.36
N GLY A 94 -3.12 -7.72 2.56
CA GLY A 94 -3.37 -8.42 1.30
C GLY A 94 -3.19 -7.56 0.03
N GLY A 95 -2.80 -6.29 0.14
CA GLY A 95 -2.50 -5.44 -1.00
C GLY A 95 -1.28 -5.91 -1.78
N ASN A 96 -1.30 -5.80 -3.11
CA ASN A 96 -0.23 -6.29 -3.99
C ASN A 96 0.32 -5.22 -4.92
N ASP A 97 -0.30 -4.07 -4.96
CA ASP A 97 0.02 -2.96 -5.87
C ASP A 97 1.00 -1.98 -5.24
N GLY A 98 1.51 -1.04 -6.01
CA GLY A 98 2.22 0.12 -5.47
C GLY A 98 1.24 1.04 -4.75
N VAL A 99 1.58 1.48 -3.54
CA VAL A 99 0.74 2.36 -2.72
C VAL A 99 1.50 3.59 -2.24
N SER A 100 0.80 4.73 -2.22
CA SER A 100 1.21 5.95 -1.52
C SER A 100 0.04 6.45 -0.68
N GLU A 101 0.32 7.02 0.49
CA GLU A 101 -0.69 7.37 1.48
C GLU A 101 -0.67 8.87 1.81
N ASN A 102 -1.86 9.45 1.92
CA ASN A 102 -2.11 10.72 2.60
C ASN A 102 -2.94 10.47 3.86
N ALA A 103 -2.74 11.28 4.90
CA ALA A 103 -3.49 11.17 6.14
C ALA A 103 -3.88 12.54 6.69
N ALA A 104 -5.07 12.63 7.30
CA ALA A 104 -5.53 13.80 8.04
C ALA A 104 -6.25 13.43 9.33
N ALA A 105 -6.15 14.29 10.32
CA ALA A 105 -6.75 14.10 11.63
C ALA A 105 -7.38 15.40 12.14
N TRP A 106 -8.54 15.27 12.80
CA TRP A 106 -9.22 16.35 13.49
C TRP A 106 -9.66 15.87 14.87
N SER A 107 -9.59 16.76 15.85
CA SER A 107 -10.02 16.47 17.22
C SER A 107 -10.82 17.63 17.78
N ALA A 108 -11.87 17.32 18.55
CA ALA A 108 -12.68 18.26 19.28
C ALA A 108 -13.15 17.65 20.62
N ASN A 109 -13.66 18.47 21.52
CA ASN A 109 -14.21 18.02 22.80
C ASN A 109 -15.72 17.67 22.74
N TYR A 110 -16.27 17.53 21.54
CA TYR A 110 -17.66 17.17 21.25
C TYR A 110 -17.74 16.22 20.05
N GLY A 111 -18.84 15.48 19.93
CA GLY A 111 -19.10 14.59 18.80
C GLY A 111 -19.43 15.35 17.52
N PHE A 112 -19.12 14.76 16.38
CA PHE A 112 -19.34 15.37 15.07
C PHE A 112 -20.69 15.01 14.48
N SER A 113 -21.38 15.99 13.90
CA SER A 113 -22.53 15.78 13.01
C SER A 113 -22.04 15.40 11.61
N ASP A 114 -22.91 14.83 10.77
CA ASP A 114 -22.60 14.51 9.36
C ASP A 114 -22.12 15.73 8.61
N ARG A 115 -22.69 16.91 8.87
CA ARG A 115 -22.23 18.16 8.30
C ARG A 115 -20.80 18.50 8.69
N ALA A 116 -20.44 18.29 9.96
CA ALA A 116 -19.08 18.54 10.45
C ALA A 116 -18.09 17.56 9.83
N LEU A 117 -18.44 16.25 9.69
CA LEU A 117 -17.64 15.25 9.02
C LEU A 117 -17.35 15.63 7.57
N TYR A 118 -18.38 16.08 6.84
CA TYR A 118 -18.25 16.55 5.47
C TYR A 118 -17.33 17.78 5.35
N ASP A 119 -17.49 18.76 6.24
CA ASP A 119 -16.67 19.97 6.23
C ASP A 119 -15.21 19.68 6.59
N MET A 120 -14.92 18.74 7.52
CA MET A 120 -13.57 18.31 7.87
C MET A 120 -12.90 17.56 6.69
N MET A 121 -13.59 16.63 6.06
CA MET A 121 -13.11 15.93 4.87
C MET A 121 -12.74 16.93 3.76
N ARG A 122 -13.63 17.87 3.44
CA ARG A 122 -13.36 18.91 2.42
C ARG A 122 -12.17 19.80 2.75
N ARG A 123 -12.03 20.19 4.02
CA ARG A 123 -10.91 21.01 4.47
C ARG A 123 -9.60 20.25 4.41
N SER A 124 -9.62 18.96 4.72
CA SER A 124 -8.43 18.10 4.61
C SER A 124 -7.94 18.05 3.17
N GLU A 125 -8.81 17.70 2.21
CA GLU A 125 -8.46 17.66 0.79
C GLU A 125 -7.97 19.03 0.28
N ALA A 126 -8.68 20.12 0.62
CA ALA A 126 -8.28 21.44 0.22
C ALA A 126 -6.92 21.86 0.81
N ALA A 127 -6.61 21.47 2.05
CA ALA A 127 -5.32 21.72 2.67
C ALA A 127 -4.20 20.97 1.95
N MET A 128 -4.37 19.66 1.70
CA MET A 128 -3.44 18.82 0.95
C MET A 128 -3.16 19.40 -0.46
N MET A 129 -4.19 19.82 -1.17
CA MET A 129 -4.07 20.40 -2.51
C MET A 129 -3.46 21.81 -2.51
N SER A 130 -3.50 22.53 -1.40
CA SER A 130 -2.90 23.87 -1.27
C SER A 130 -1.42 23.86 -0.93
N GLU A 131 -0.84 22.71 -0.65
CA GLU A 131 0.59 22.56 -0.35
C GLU A 131 1.48 23.06 -1.50
N VAL A 132 2.63 23.60 -1.13
CA VAL A 132 3.63 24.12 -2.08
C VAL A 132 5.01 23.53 -1.79
N ALA A 133 5.80 23.33 -2.84
CA ALA A 133 7.15 22.80 -2.71
C ALA A 133 8.01 23.67 -1.76
N PRO A 134 8.88 23.04 -0.95
CA PRO A 134 9.22 21.62 -0.91
C PRO A 134 8.30 20.76 -0.01
N HIS A 135 7.26 21.33 0.61
CA HIS A 135 6.34 20.69 1.56
C HIS A 135 5.00 20.36 0.88
N ASP A 136 5.05 19.69 -0.26
CA ASP A 136 3.89 19.39 -1.13
C ASP A 136 3.66 17.88 -1.29
N GLY A 137 4.01 17.10 -0.29
CA GLY A 137 3.95 15.64 -0.32
C GLY A 137 2.55 15.10 -0.59
N HIS A 138 1.54 15.59 0.12
CA HIS A 138 0.16 15.17 -0.07
C HIS A 138 -0.34 15.55 -1.46
N ARG A 139 -0.10 16.79 -1.89
CA ARG A 139 -0.49 17.25 -3.22
C ARG A 139 0.13 16.39 -4.32
N ARG A 140 1.42 16.05 -4.22
CA ARG A 140 2.10 15.18 -5.21
C ARG A 140 1.50 13.78 -5.24
N THR A 141 1.07 13.26 -4.10
CA THR A 141 0.40 11.97 -4.01
C THR A 141 -0.96 12.01 -4.70
N ILE A 142 -1.78 13.06 -4.49
CA ILE A 142 -3.07 13.23 -5.18
C ILE A 142 -2.87 13.39 -6.70
N LEU A 143 -1.84 14.13 -7.11
CA LEU A 143 -1.53 14.43 -8.50
C LEU A 143 -0.55 13.44 -9.14
N ASP A 144 -0.29 12.28 -8.53
CA ASP A 144 0.54 11.24 -9.15
C ASP A 144 -0.08 10.76 -10.47
N PRO A 145 0.58 11.00 -11.63
CA PRO A 145 0.05 10.59 -12.93
C PRO A 145 -0.06 9.07 -13.08
N ALA A 146 0.72 8.32 -12.30
CA ALA A 146 0.74 6.86 -12.30
C ALA A 146 -0.35 6.25 -11.41
N ALA A 147 -1.07 7.01 -10.59
CA ALA A 147 -2.16 6.49 -9.78
C ALA A 147 -3.33 6.06 -10.66
N THR A 148 -3.82 4.83 -10.46
CA THR A 148 -4.93 4.23 -11.19
C THR A 148 -6.20 4.12 -10.33
N HIS A 149 -6.03 3.91 -9.01
CA HIS A 149 -7.14 3.77 -8.06
C HIS A 149 -6.83 4.57 -6.78
N ALA A 150 -7.89 4.81 -6.01
CA ALA A 150 -7.79 5.38 -4.68
C ALA A 150 -8.62 4.56 -3.68
N GLY A 151 -8.01 4.18 -2.56
CA GLY A 151 -8.70 3.70 -1.37
C GLY A 151 -8.93 4.88 -0.42
N ILE A 152 -10.13 5.01 0.12
CA ILE A 152 -10.49 6.10 1.01
C ILE A 152 -11.01 5.54 2.31
N GLY A 153 -10.28 5.74 3.40
CA GLY A 153 -10.63 5.34 4.74
C GLY A 153 -11.12 6.49 5.59
N LEU A 154 -12.15 6.25 6.36
CA LEU A 154 -12.78 7.22 7.25
C LEU A 154 -13.16 6.56 8.57
N ALA A 155 -12.79 7.17 9.68
CA ALA A 155 -13.28 6.80 10.99
C ALA A 155 -13.54 8.04 11.85
N TRP A 156 -14.56 7.96 12.70
CA TRP A 156 -14.86 8.99 13.68
C TRP A 156 -15.48 8.40 14.94
N GLU A 157 -15.07 8.91 16.08
CA GLU A 157 -15.58 8.51 17.39
C GLU A 157 -15.25 9.60 18.42
N ARG A 158 -16.23 9.99 19.25
CA ARG A 158 -16.03 10.85 20.44
C ARG A 158 -15.23 12.14 20.18
N GLY A 159 -15.49 12.81 19.08
CA GLY A 159 -14.77 14.04 18.70
C GLY A 159 -13.43 13.81 18.02
N GLU A 160 -13.10 12.59 17.66
CA GLU A 160 -11.97 12.24 16.80
C GLU A 160 -12.44 11.94 15.37
N PHE A 161 -11.77 12.46 14.37
CA PHE A 161 -11.96 12.13 12.96
C PHE A 161 -10.63 11.80 12.32
N ARG A 162 -10.60 10.74 11.52
CA ARG A 162 -9.44 10.31 10.73
C ARG A 162 -9.86 10.10 9.29
N LEU A 163 -8.97 10.53 8.39
CA LEU A 163 -9.07 10.33 6.95
C LEU A 163 -7.74 9.76 6.46
N THR A 164 -7.80 8.72 5.65
CA THR A 164 -6.63 8.16 4.95
C THR A 164 -6.99 7.96 3.49
N GLU A 165 -6.11 8.39 2.60
CA GLU A 165 -6.20 8.20 1.15
C GLU A 165 -5.03 7.32 0.71
N GLU A 166 -5.32 6.16 0.13
CA GLU A 166 -4.36 5.22 -0.44
C GLU A 166 -4.39 5.33 -1.96
N PHE A 167 -3.35 5.90 -2.57
CA PHE A 167 -3.24 5.97 -4.04
C PHE A 167 -2.50 4.75 -4.58
N ILE A 168 -3.16 4.03 -5.48
CA ILE A 168 -2.76 2.71 -5.95
C ILE A 168 -2.25 2.78 -7.39
N ARG A 169 -1.09 2.14 -7.65
CA ARG A 169 -0.49 1.96 -8.97
C ARG A 169 -0.62 0.50 -9.38
N ARG A 170 -1.70 0.18 -10.10
CA ARG A 170 -2.03 -1.19 -10.51
C ARG A 170 -1.59 -1.45 -11.95
N TYR A 171 -0.38 -1.98 -12.08
CA TYR A 171 0.24 -2.28 -13.37
C TYR A 171 0.78 -3.71 -13.49
N VAL A 172 0.55 -4.55 -12.49
CA VAL A 172 0.96 -5.96 -12.49
C VAL A 172 -0.23 -6.85 -12.18
N GLU A 173 -0.50 -7.81 -13.07
CA GLU A 173 -1.37 -8.96 -12.79
C GLU A 173 -0.49 -10.07 -12.20
N TRP A 174 -0.64 -10.35 -10.91
CA TRP A 174 0.14 -11.39 -10.24
C TRP A 174 -0.36 -12.78 -10.63
N SER A 175 0.53 -13.65 -11.14
CA SER A 175 0.21 -15.07 -11.38
C SER A 175 0.01 -15.81 -10.06
N ARG A 176 0.74 -15.38 -9.02
CA ARG A 176 0.62 -15.79 -7.63
C ARG A 176 0.97 -14.59 -6.75
N PRO A 177 0.13 -14.23 -5.78
CA PRO A 177 0.49 -13.22 -4.78
C PRO A 177 1.76 -13.63 -4.03
N LEU A 178 2.63 -12.67 -3.75
CA LEU A 178 3.80 -12.88 -2.91
C LEU A 178 3.35 -13.23 -1.47
N PRO A 179 4.06 -14.13 -0.77
CA PRO A 179 3.74 -14.45 0.63
C PRO A 179 3.93 -13.22 1.53
N ARG A 180 3.17 -13.12 2.60
CA ARG A 180 3.30 -12.03 3.59
C ARG A 180 4.25 -12.36 4.73
N GLY A 181 4.57 -13.64 4.89
CA GLY A 181 5.52 -14.11 5.86
C GLY A 181 6.16 -15.42 5.42
N VAL A 182 7.42 -15.60 5.77
CA VAL A 182 8.19 -16.84 5.52
C VAL A 182 9.04 -17.17 6.75
N ALA A 183 9.22 -18.46 6.98
CA ALA A 183 10.02 -18.97 8.11
C ALA A 183 11.46 -19.35 7.70
N THR A 184 11.77 -19.32 6.40
CA THR A 184 13.07 -19.70 5.86
C THR A 184 13.55 -18.68 4.84
N SER A 185 14.87 -18.61 4.64
CA SER A 185 15.51 -17.76 3.64
C SER A 185 15.49 -18.35 2.22
N GLN A 186 14.65 -19.36 1.94
CA GLN A 186 14.51 -19.91 0.60
C GLN A 186 14.01 -18.81 -0.36
N PRO A 187 14.49 -18.81 -1.62
CA PRO A 187 14.04 -17.84 -2.61
C PRO A 187 12.52 -17.88 -2.81
N ILE A 188 11.92 -16.72 -2.98
CA ILE A 188 10.47 -16.54 -3.18
C ILE A 188 10.21 -16.31 -4.66
N LEU A 189 9.31 -17.11 -5.26
CA LEU A 189 8.91 -16.91 -6.64
C LEU A 189 8.05 -15.64 -6.77
N CYS A 190 8.59 -14.64 -7.48
CA CYS A 190 7.89 -13.46 -7.95
C CYS A 190 7.47 -13.70 -9.40
N SER A 191 6.18 -13.76 -9.69
CA SER A 191 5.68 -14.00 -11.06
C SER A 191 4.38 -13.26 -11.33
N GLY A 192 4.29 -12.70 -12.54
CA GLY A 192 3.16 -11.90 -12.96
C GLY A 192 3.24 -11.52 -14.43
N ARG A 193 2.39 -10.59 -14.81
CA ARG A 193 2.37 -9.96 -16.12
C ARG A 193 2.26 -8.44 -15.95
N ALA A 194 3.06 -7.67 -16.66
CA ALA A 194 2.86 -6.23 -16.76
C ALA A 194 1.54 -5.92 -17.49
N ALA A 195 0.87 -4.85 -17.08
CA ALA A 195 -0.33 -4.35 -17.76
C ALA A 195 -0.04 -4.09 -19.25
N ARG A 196 -1.06 -4.24 -20.09
CA ARG A 196 -0.94 -4.01 -21.54
C ARG A 196 -0.42 -2.59 -21.81
N GLY A 197 0.62 -2.48 -22.62
CA GLY A 197 1.25 -1.20 -22.95
C GLY A 197 2.38 -0.81 -22.01
N TYR A 198 2.80 -1.71 -21.11
CA TYR A 198 3.92 -1.49 -20.19
C TYR A 198 4.96 -2.59 -20.30
N ASP A 199 6.22 -2.21 -20.15
CA ASP A 199 7.37 -3.09 -20.03
C ASP A 199 7.78 -3.23 -18.56
N VAL A 200 8.30 -4.41 -18.18
CA VAL A 200 8.97 -4.60 -16.88
C VAL A 200 10.38 -4.05 -17.00
N GLU A 201 10.70 -3.03 -16.21
CA GLU A 201 12.03 -2.39 -16.17
C GLU A 201 12.98 -3.07 -15.19
N GLY A 202 12.47 -3.63 -14.11
CA GLY A 202 13.26 -4.30 -13.11
C GLY A 202 12.48 -4.67 -11.86
N ILE A 203 13.20 -5.33 -10.95
CA ILE A 203 12.70 -5.67 -9.61
C ILE A 203 13.73 -5.18 -8.60
N THR A 204 13.33 -4.30 -7.66
CA THR A 204 14.17 -3.95 -6.53
C THR A 204 13.71 -4.64 -5.25
N VAL A 205 14.67 -5.00 -4.40
CA VAL A 205 14.39 -5.58 -3.09
C VAL A 205 15.02 -4.69 -2.03
N HIS A 206 14.19 -4.22 -1.13
CA HIS A 206 14.55 -3.40 0.02
C HIS A 206 14.51 -4.28 1.28
N HIS A 207 15.43 -4.07 2.21
CA HIS A 207 15.45 -4.80 3.47
C HIS A 207 15.61 -3.86 4.64
N GLU A 208 14.81 -4.09 5.68
CA GLU A 208 14.85 -3.34 6.93
C GLU A 208 14.52 -4.25 8.12
N ALA A 209 14.84 -3.77 9.31
CA ALA A 209 14.51 -4.48 10.55
C ALA A 209 12.98 -4.63 10.71
N LEU A 210 12.54 -5.62 11.49
CA LEU A 210 11.14 -5.72 11.89
C LEU A 210 10.71 -4.43 12.60
N PRO A 211 9.52 -3.88 12.29
CA PRO A 211 9.01 -2.72 12.98
C PRO A 211 8.88 -3.00 14.48
N LEU A 212 9.27 -2.03 15.29
CA LEU A 212 9.18 -2.12 16.75
C LEU A 212 8.00 -1.30 17.25
N PRO A 213 7.27 -1.79 18.26
CA PRO A 213 6.26 -1.01 18.94
C PRO A 213 6.83 0.34 19.44
N MET A 214 6.06 1.41 19.27
CA MET A 214 6.45 2.74 19.70
C MET A 214 5.33 3.45 20.47
N ALA A 215 5.69 4.45 21.26
CA ALA A 215 4.70 5.30 21.91
C ALA A 215 3.95 6.17 20.90
N ALA A 216 2.68 6.50 21.18
CA ALA A 216 1.87 7.34 20.30
C ALA A 216 2.52 8.71 20.02
N VAL A 217 3.19 9.31 21.02
CA VAL A 217 3.92 10.57 20.83
C VAL A 217 5.05 10.44 19.80
N THR A 218 5.74 9.31 19.77
CA THR A 218 6.79 9.01 18.77
C THR A 218 6.18 8.82 17.40
N ALA A 219 5.10 8.04 17.30
CA ALA A 219 4.39 7.82 16.03
C ALA A 219 3.89 9.15 15.43
N ASN A 220 3.34 10.02 16.26
CA ASN A 220 2.81 11.33 15.85
C ASN A 220 3.90 12.34 15.42
N ALA A 221 5.14 12.12 15.83
CA ALA A 221 6.26 12.98 15.43
C ALA A 221 6.89 12.58 14.08
N ILE A 222 6.46 11.44 13.49
CA ILE A 222 6.96 10.98 12.19
C ILE A 222 6.05 11.53 11.10
N GLU A 223 6.51 12.54 10.39
CA GLU A 223 5.73 13.27 9.39
C GLU A 223 5.76 12.59 8.01
N THR A 224 6.78 11.80 7.73
CA THR A 224 6.98 11.18 6.40
C THR A 224 7.41 9.73 6.51
N TYR A 225 7.22 8.98 5.44
CA TYR A 225 7.71 7.61 5.30
C TYR A 225 8.36 7.43 3.93
N LYS A 226 9.30 6.51 3.86
CA LYS A 226 9.93 6.09 2.60
C LYS A 226 10.40 4.65 2.72
N LEU A 227 10.55 3.99 1.57
CA LEU A 227 11.29 2.74 1.52
C LEU A 227 12.75 3.00 1.88
N PRO A 228 13.43 2.09 2.59
CA PRO A 228 14.88 2.13 2.73
C PRO A 228 15.54 2.06 1.35
N GLU A 229 16.85 2.31 1.27
CA GLU A 229 17.59 2.09 0.03
C GLU A 229 17.47 0.64 -0.43
N SER A 230 17.41 0.41 -1.75
CA SER A 230 17.37 -0.94 -2.31
C SER A 230 18.66 -1.68 -1.97
N LYS A 231 18.53 -2.93 -1.57
CA LYS A 231 19.68 -3.83 -1.34
C LYS A 231 20.10 -4.55 -2.61
N ARG A 232 19.14 -4.79 -3.51
CA ARG A 232 19.37 -5.48 -4.79
C ARG A 232 18.44 -4.94 -5.85
N GLU A 233 18.94 -4.92 -7.04
CA GLU A 233 18.23 -4.66 -8.27
C GLU A 233 18.43 -5.84 -9.21
N TYR A 234 17.34 -6.29 -9.83
CA TYR A 234 17.33 -7.37 -10.81
C TYR A 234 16.74 -6.84 -12.11
N LEU A 235 17.43 -7.06 -13.20
CA LEU A 235 17.10 -6.51 -14.51
C LEU A 235 16.56 -7.60 -15.46
N PRO A 236 15.62 -7.25 -16.35
CA PRO A 236 15.18 -8.17 -17.39
C PRO A 236 16.32 -8.46 -18.37
N ARG A 237 16.38 -9.69 -18.92
CA ARG A 237 17.38 -10.04 -19.91
C ARG A 237 17.18 -9.27 -21.21
N LEU A 238 18.24 -8.63 -21.67
CA LEU A 238 18.29 -7.99 -22.96
C LEU A 238 18.16 -9.04 -24.07
N LYS A 239 17.39 -8.71 -25.10
CA LYS A 239 17.07 -9.62 -26.23
C LYS A 239 17.88 -9.32 -27.48
N GLY A 240 18.54 -8.16 -27.52
CA GLY A 240 19.31 -7.72 -28.64
C GLY A 240 20.53 -8.62 -28.86
N ARG A 241 20.68 -9.05 -30.09
CA ARG A 241 21.87 -9.74 -30.57
C ARG A 241 22.19 -9.28 -31.99
N PHE A 242 23.43 -9.16 -32.29
CA PHE A 242 23.91 -8.82 -33.62
C PHE A 242 25.13 -9.66 -33.95
N THR A 243 25.43 -9.78 -35.21
CA THR A 243 26.63 -10.49 -35.68
C THR A 243 27.70 -9.46 -36.05
N GLN A 244 28.93 -9.66 -35.55
CA GLN A 244 30.08 -8.85 -35.89
C GLN A 244 31.09 -9.71 -36.69
N ARG A 245 31.63 -9.16 -37.79
CA ARG A 245 32.70 -9.81 -38.52
C ARG A 245 34.05 -9.49 -37.85
N ILE A 246 34.77 -10.52 -37.46
CA ILE A 246 36.10 -10.45 -36.85
C ILE A 246 37.13 -11.15 -37.75
N ALA A 247 38.42 -11.02 -37.45
CA ALA A 247 39.49 -11.60 -38.23
C ALA A 247 39.44 -13.13 -38.39
N GLY A 248 38.71 -13.85 -37.50
CA GLY A 248 38.56 -15.31 -37.51
C GLY A 248 37.18 -15.80 -38.00
N GLY A 249 36.27 -14.91 -38.44
CA GLY A 249 34.90 -15.31 -38.84
C GLY A 249 33.80 -14.33 -38.47
N ILE A 250 32.66 -14.88 -38.08
CA ILE A 250 31.52 -14.11 -37.59
C ILE A 250 31.31 -14.47 -36.12
N GLU A 251 31.25 -13.44 -35.27
CA GLU A 251 30.93 -13.55 -33.84
C GLU A 251 29.52 -13.07 -33.60
N GLU A 252 28.77 -13.77 -32.75
CA GLU A 252 27.47 -13.32 -32.23
C GLU A 252 27.73 -12.49 -30.99
N VAL A 253 27.32 -11.23 -31.02
CA VAL A 253 27.42 -10.29 -29.90
C VAL A 253 26.04 -10.06 -29.32
N HIS A 254 25.94 -10.08 -28.02
CA HIS A 254 24.71 -9.82 -27.28
C HIS A 254 24.74 -8.42 -26.69
N GLU A 255 23.56 -7.79 -26.59
CA GLU A 255 23.43 -6.56 -25.81
C GLU A 255 23.68 -6.83 -24.33
N GLU A 256 24.37 -5.92 -23.69
CA GLU A 256 24.72 -5.96 -22.28
C GLU A 256 24.36 -4.63 -21.61
N TYR A 257 24.07 -4.68 -20.33
CA TYR A 257 23.97 -3.51 -19.47
C TYR A 257 25.35 -2.89 -19.25
N SER A 258 25.41 -1.69 -18.68
CA SER A 258 26.64 -0.96 -18.42
C SER A 258 27.64 -1.69 -17.50
N ASP A 259 27.15 -2.64 -16.69
CA ASP A 259 27.95 -3.50 -15.82
C ASP A 259 28.44 -4.79 -16.50
N GLY A 260 28.14 -4.97 -17.79
CA GLY A 260 28.50 -6.16 -18.58
C GLY A 260 27.53 -7.35 -18.35
N SER A 261 26.48 -7.20 -17.57
CA SER A 261 25.48 -8.25 -17.37
C SER A 261 24.49 -8.30 -18.54
N ARG A 262 23.85 -9.46 -18.72
CA ARG A 262 22.76 -9.65 -19.69
C ARG A 262 21.37 -9.62 -19.03
N GLY A 263 21.32 -9.30 -17.74
CA GLY A 263 20.13 -9.31 -16.91
C GLY A 263 19.86 -10.66 -16.25
N ASP A 264 18.95 -10.65 -15.28
CA ASP A 264 18.73 -11.73 -14.31
C ASP A 264 17.55 -12.63 -14.69
N PHE A 265 16.50 -12.09 -15.29
CA PHE A 265 15.28 -12.83 -15.59
C PHE A 265 14.70 -12.52 -16.97
N GLN A 266 13.89 -13.44 -17.48
CA GLN A 266 13.25 -13.26 -18.78
C GLN A 266 11.86 -12.59 -18.63
N VAL A 267 11.55 -11.69 -19.57
CA VAL A 267 10.21 -11.17 -19.79
C VAL A 267 9.74 -11.66 -21.16
N ALA A 268 8.59 -12.38 -21.18
CA ALA A 268 7.99 -12.87 -22.40
C ALA A 268 7.39 -11.72 -23.24
N PRO A 269 7.15 -11.93 -24.55
CA PRO A 269 6.57 -10.88 -25.40
C PRO A 269 5.17 -10.40 -24.95
N ASP A 270 4.43 -11.21 -24.19
CA ASP A 270 3.14 -10.86 -23.62
C ASP A 270 3.25 -10.19 -22.23
N GLY A 271 4.46 -9.78 -21.82
CA GLY A 271 4.71 -9.11 -20.55
C GLY A 271 4.83 -10.03 -19.33
N LYS A 272 4.72 -11.37 -19.50
CA LYS A 272 4.89 -12.30 -18.38
C LYS A 272 6.34 -12.37 -17.92
N PHE A 273 6.53 -12.42 -16.60
CA PHE A 273 7.82 -12.59 -15.95
C PHE A 273 7.74 -13.56 -14.79
N ALA A 274 8.88 -14.18 -14.47
CA ALA A 274 9.04 -15.00 -13.27
C ALA A 274 10.50 -14.93 -12.81
N PHE A 275 10.71 -14.68 -11.52
CA PHE A 275 12.02 -14.58 -10.90
C PHE A 275 12.00 -15.10 -9.46
N ALA A 276 13.02 -15.86 -9.07
CA ALA A 276 13.18 -16.34 -7.70
C ALA A 276 14.01 -15.32 -6.90
N ILE A 277 13.37 -14.57 -6.02
CA ILE A 277 13.97 -13.52 -5.20
C ILE A 277 14.68 -14.14 -4.00
N PRO A 278 16.01 -14.03 -3.85
CA PRO A 278 16.73 -14.50 -2.67
C PRO A 278 16.50 -13.55 -1.48
N LEU A 279 16.54 -14.11 -0.26
CA LEU A 279 16.38 -13.40 1.01
C LEU A 279 17.63 -13.56 1.90
N PRO A 280 18.82 -13.06 1.51
CA PRO A 280 20.06 -13.37 2.21
C PRO A 280 20.37 -12.44 3.40
N ASP A 281 19.61 -11.34 3.61
CA ASP A 281 19.95 -10.33 4.63
C ASP A 281 19.47 -10.71 6.05
N GLY A 282 18.93 -11.92 6.20
CA GLY A 282 18.45 -12.41 7.50
C GLY A 282 17.03 -11.93 7.84
N PRO A 283 16.61 -12.12 9.10
CA PRO A 283 15.27 -11.74 9.56
C PRO A 283 15.02 -10.23 9.41
N GLY A 284 13.79 -9.90 9.03
CA GLY A 284 13.39 -8.52 8.77
C GLY A 284 12.19 -8.44 7.83
N ILE A 285 12.00 -7.26 7.27
CA ILE A 285 11.01 -6.99 6.23
C ILE A 285 11.73 -6.85 4.88
N TYR A 286 11.34 -7.66 3.92
CA TYR A 286 11.76 -7.54 2.53
C TYR A 286 10.61 -6.91 1.73
N THR A 287 10.82 -5.73 1.18
CA THR A 287 9.83 -5.10 0.31
C THR A 287 10.26 -5.24 -1.15
N VAL A 288 9.42 -5.90 -1.94
CA VAL A 288 9.64 -6.18 -3.36
C VAL A 288 8.89 -5.12 -4.17
N VAL A 289 9.63 -4.41 -5.01
CA VAL A 289 9.08 -3.43 -5.95
C VAL A 289 9.33 -3.90 -7.37
N VAL A 290 8.26 -4.12 -8.13
CA VAL A 290 8.31 -4.33 -9.58
C VAL A 290 8.16 -2.96 -10.25
N TRP A 291 9.12 -2.62 -11.07
CA TRP A 291 9.14 -1.38 -11.84
C TRP A 291 8.64 -1.63 -13.25
N VAL A 292 7.75 -0.76 -13.73
CA VAL A 292 7.24 -0.81 -15.10
C VAL A 292 7.38 0.54 -15.78
N ARG A 293 7.38 0.55 -17.12
CA ARG A 293 7.41 1.76 -17.93
C ARG A 293 6.47 1.62 -19.11
N PRO A 294 5.78 2.68 -19.56
CA PRO A 294 5.02 2.65 -20.81
C PRO A 294 5.91 2.30 -21.99
N HIS A 295 5.44 1.47 -22.92
CA HIS A 295 6.19 1.07 -24.12
C HIS A 295 6.78 2.27 -24.87
N GLY A 296 8.07 2.23 -25.12
CA GLY A 296 8.78 3.26 -25.88
C GLY A 296 8.92 4.61 -25.17
N SER A 297 8.53 4.71 -23.91
CA SER A 297 8.73 5.91 -23.09
C SER A 297 10.16 5.99 -22.58
N SER A 298 10.71 7.21 -22.53
CA SER A 298 11.96 7.53 -21.84
C SER A 298 11.74 8.19 -20.46
N GLY A 299 10.47 8.28 -20.01
CA GLY A 299 10.11 8.82 -18.69
C GLY A 299 10.53 7.90 -17.54
N ASP A 300 10.29 8.35 -16.31
CA ASP A 300 10.61 7.57 -15.11
C ASP A 300 9.82 6.26 -15.04
N ALA A 301 10.46 5.23 -14.48
CA ALA A 301 9.80 3.97 -14.20
C ALA A 301 8.79 4.13 -13.05
N ILE A 302 7.69 3.39 -13.13
CA ILE A 302 6.59 3.41 -12.17
C ILE A 302 6.77 2.25 -11.19
N PRO A 303 6.77 2.49 -9.87
CA PRO A 303 6.77 1.41 -8.86
C PRO A 303 5.37 0.78 -8.80
N ALA A 304 5.16 -0.28 -9.58
CA ALA A 304 3.89 -0.99 -9.74
C ALA A 304 3.54 -1.90 -8.55
N SER A 305 4.48 -2.13 -7.64
CA SER A 305 4.25 -2.83 -6.38
C SER A 305 5.17 -2.30 -5.28
N ASN A 306 4.82 -2.56 -4.02
CA ASN A 306 5.71 -2.43 -2.86
C ASN A 306 5.31 -3.46 -1.80
N VAL A 307 5.36 -4.74 -2.22
CA VAL A 307 4.90 -5.87 -1.39
C VAL A 307 5.92 -6.23 -0.33
N SER A 308 5.54 -6.05 0.94
CA SER A 308 6.36 -6.39 2.10
C SER A 308 6.15 -7.84 2.53
N ILE A 309 7.25 -8.51 2.84
CA ILE A 309 7.34 -9.91 3.25
C ILE A 309 8.12 -9.98 4.55
N ARG A 310 7.55 -10.56 5.59
CA ARG A 310 8.23 -10.76 6.86
C ARG A 310 9.01 -12.08 6.85
N LEU A 311 10.32 -12.01 7.07
CA LEU A 311 11.16 -13.17 7.38
C LEU A 311 11.44 -13.20 8.88
N GLU A 312 10.96 -14.23 9.58
CA GLU A 312 11.19 -14.45 11.00
C GLU A 312 12.31 -15.45 11.23
N ARG A 313 12.96 -15.38 12.38
CA ARG A 313 13.91 -16.43 12.78
C ARG A 313 13.13 -17.73 13.01
N SER A 314 13.59 -18.84 12.42
CA SER A 314 13.08 -20.14 12.78
C SER A 314 13.30 -20.37 14.27
N ALA A 315 12.26 -20.73 15.01
CA ALA A 315 12.30 -20.99 16.46
C ALA A 315 13.24 -22.17 16.86
N GLY A 316 13.87 -22.83 15.88
CA GLY A 316 14.76 -23.99 16.08
C GLY A 316 16.25 -23.69 16.32
N ALA A 317 16.70 -22.42 16.24
CA ALA A 317 18.13 -22.09 16.33
C ALA A 317 18.65 -21.82 17.76
N LEU A 318 17.83 -21.96 18.78
CA LEU A 318 18.19 -21.69 20.19
C LEU A 318 18.61 -22.90 21.01
N ILE A 319 18.76 -24.08 20.39
CA ILE A 319 19.20 -25.31 21.13
C ILE A 319 20.47 -25.87 20.48
N SER A 320 21.58 -25.16 20.52
CA SER A 320 22.91 -25.74 20.42
C SER A 320 24.01 -24.77 20.84
N GLY A 321 24.02 -24.44 22.12
CA GLY A 321 25.02 -23.52 22.68
C GLY A 321 25.23 -23.71 24.18
N THR A 322 25.21 -25.02 24.65
CA THR A 322 25.74 -25.37 25.97
C THR A 322 26.38 -26.75 25.88
N ARG A 323 27.66 -26.75 25.62
CA ARG A 323 28.63 -27.70 26.18
C ARG A 323 29.98 -27.00 26.32
#